data_5cf3c2d425470369da345fb51d5a4c60
#
_entry.id   5cf3c2d425470369da345fb51d5a4c60
#
_cell.length_a   1.000
_cell.length_b   1.000
_cell.length_c   1.000
_cell.angle_alpha   90.00
_cell.angle_beta   90.00
_cell.angle_gamma   90.00
#
_symmetry.space_group_name_H-M   'P 1'
#
loop_
_entity.id
_entity.type
_entity.pdbx_description
1 polymer ?
#
loop_
_entity_poly.entity_id
_entity_poly.type
_entity_poly.pdbx_seq_one_letter_code
_entity_poly.pdbx_strand_id
1 'polypeptide(L)'
;MNIAISGASGFIGKHLTEYLTEAGHRVIPLGRPMFREGTSGHLIQALSHCDVIINLAGAPIGKRWTPEYKKELYDSRIKVTHCIIRAMDAVKTKPRLMISASAVVYYPEEGTFDEYTNTRGSGFLAELCYAWE
;
A
#
# COMPACT_ATOMS: atom_id res chain seq x y z
N MET A 1 -1.90 -19.91 1.92
CA MET A 1 -2.74 -18.72 2.03
C MET A 1 -2.84 -18.02 0.67
N ASN A 2 -3.93 -17.28 0.43
CA ASN A 2 -4.07 -16.37 -0.69
C ASN A 2 -3.69 -14.97 -0.23
N ILE A 3 -2.64 -14.39 -0.83
CA ILE A 3 -2.06 -13.11 -0.40
C ILE A 3 -2.16 -12.11 -1.55
N ALA A 4 -2.93 -11.04 -1.36
CA ALA A 4 -3.02 -9.97 -2.35
C ALA A 4 -1.93 -8.92 -2.11
N ILE A 5 -1.23 -8.49 -3.16
CA ILE A 5 -0.12 -7.53 -3.05
C ILE A 5 -0.35 -6.37 -4.01
N SER A 6 -0.55 -5.16 -3.49
CA SER A 6 -0.45 -3.93 -4.29
C SER A 6 1.03 -3.52 -4.42
N GLY A 7 1.44 -3.03 -5.59
CA GLY A 7 2.85 -2.74 -5.83
C GLY A 7 3.73 -3.99 -6.05
N ALA A 8 3.13 -5.13 -6.39
CA ALA A 8 3.83 -6.41 -6.64
C ALA A 8 4.91 -6.32 -7.74
N SER A 9 4.80 -5.37 -8.67
CA SER A 9 5.80 -5.14 -9.73
C SER A 9 6.97 -4.24 -9.29
N GLY A 10 6.92 -3.66 -8.11
CA GLY A 10 7.99 -2.84 -7.53
C GLY A 10 9.16 -3.67 -7.02
N PHE A 11 10.23 -2.99 -6.56
CA PHE A 11 11.45 -3.66 -6.08
C PHE A 11 11.13 -4.65 -4.95
N ILE A 12 10.53 -4.18 -3.86
CA ILE A 12 10.16 -5.03 -2.72
C ILE A 12 9.08 -6.04 -3.14
N GLY A 13 8.07 -5.60 -3.91
CA GLY A 13 6.94 -6.43 -4.30
C GLY A 13 7.34 -7.66 -5.11
N LYS A 14 8.31 -7.55 -6.02
CA LYS A 14 8.83 -8.70 -6.80
C LYS A 14 9.48 -9.74 -5.90
N HIS A 15 10.44 -9.33 -5.07
CA HIS A 15 11.15 -10.23 -4.16
C HIS A 15 10.18 -10.92 -3.18
N LEU A 16 9.23 -10.16 -2.66
CA LEU A 16 8.22 -10.71 -1.75
C LEU A 16 7.29 -11.70 -2.47
N THR A 17 6.92 -11.41 -3.71
CA THR A 17 6.10 -12.31 -4.54
C THR A 17 6.81 -13.63 -4.79
N GLU A 18 8.09 -13.58 -5.16
CA GLU A 18 8.93 -14.78 -5.37
C GLU A 18 9.02 -15.59 -4.08
N TYR A 19 9.44 -14.97 -2.98
CA TYR A 19 9.57 -15.63 -1.68
C TYR A 19 8.27 -16.30 -1.20
N LEU A 20 7.15 -15.59 -1.27
CA LEU A 20 5.86 -16.12 -0.82
C LEU A 20 5.37 -17.26 -1.72
N THR A 21 5.65 -17.19 -3.03
CA THR A 21 5.29 -18.27 -3.98
C THR A 21 6.13 -19.53 -3.71
N GLU A 22 7.43 -19.38 -3.47
CA GLU A 22 8.32 -20.49 -3.09
C GLU A 22 7.91 -21.12 -1.74
N ALA A 23 7.40 -20.30 -0.82
CA ALA A 23 6.85 -20.77 0.45
C ALA A 23 5.45 -21.44 0.33
N GLY A 24 4.96 -21.65 -0.90
CA GLY A 24 3.70 -22.35 -1.17
C GLY A 24 2.45 -21.49 -1.00
N HIS A 25 2.57 -20.16 -1.01
CA HIS A 25 1.43 -19.25 -0.97
C HIS A 25 0.99 -18.86 -2.38
N ARG A 26 -0.31 -18.60 -2.56
CA ARG A 26 -0.83 -18.04 -3.79
C ARG A 26 -0.80 -16.52 -3.71
N VAL A 27 0.00 -15.88 -4.55
CA VAL A 27 0.08 -14.42 -4.65
C VAL A 27 -0.87 -13.90 -5.72
N ILE A 28 -1.66 -12.88 -5.38
CA ILE A 28 -2.61 -12.18 -6.25
C ILE A 28 -2.12 -10.73 -6.42
N PRO A 29 -1.51 -10.38 -7.58
CA PRO A 29 -1.03 -9.03 -7.79
C PRO A 29 -2.22 -8.08 -8.03
N LEU A 30 -2.28 -7.00 -7.23
CA LEU A 30 -3.22 -5.91 -7.41
C LEU A 30 -2.58 -4.84 -8.31
N GLY A 31 -2.89 -4.89 -9.59
CA GLY A 31 -2.33 -3.98 -10.59
C GLY A 31 -3.03 -2.61 -10.62
N ARG A 32 -2.34 -1.60 -11.16
CA ARG A 32 -2.87 -0.22 -11.32
C ARG A 32 -4.27 -0.13 -11.96
N PRO A 33 -4.64 -0.95 -12.96
CA PRO A 33 -5.98 -0.90 -13.54
C PRO A 33 -7.11 -1.14 -12.54
N MET A 34 -6.87 -1.90 -11.46
CA MET A 34 -7.87 -2.23 -10.45
C MET A 34 -8.23 -1.04 -9.55
N PHE A 35 -7.43 0.03 -9.57
CA PHE A 35 -7.59 1.24 -8.76
C PHE A 35 -8.16 2.44 -9.54
N ARG A 36 -8.61 2.21 -10.78
CA ARG A 36 -9.27 3.24 -11.59
C ARG A 36 -10.75 3.36 -11.23
N GLU A 37 -11.34 4.50 -11.55
CA GLU A 37 -12.78 4.70 -11.41
C GLU A 37 -13.54 3.64 -12.22
N GLY A 38 -14.63 3.11 -11.67
CA GLY A 38 -15.44 2.08 -12.30
C GLY A 38 -14.90 0.65 -12.20
N THR A 39 -13.70 0.42 -11.62
CA THR A 39 -13.09 -0.93 -11.54
C THR A 39 -13.18 -1.59 -10.17
N SER A 40 -13.95 -1.02 -9.24
CA SER A 40 -14.11 -1.55 -7.88
C SER A 40 -14.53 -3.01 -7.82
N GLY A 41 -15.36 -3.47 -8.78
CA GLY A 41 -15.79 -4.87 -8.88
C GLY A 41 -14.61 -5.85 -9.06
N HIS A 42 -13.60 -5.50 -9.85
CA HIS A 42 -12.41 -6.33 -10.05
C HIS A 42 -11.57 -6.45 -8.77
N LEU A 43 -11.45 -5.34 -8.03
CA LEU A 43 -10.74 -5.35 -6.75
C LEU A 43 -11.49 -6.18 -5.71
N ILE A 44 -12.81 -6.00 -5.58
CA ILE A 44 -13.66 -6.80 -4.70
C ILE A 44 -13.53 -8.30 -5.05
N GLN A 45 -13.60 -8.65 -6.33
CA GLN A 45 -13.43 -10.03 -6.78
C GLN A 45 -12.05 -10.59 -6.41
N ALA A 46 -10.98 -9.82 -6.61
CA ALA A 46 -9.63 -10.22 -6.24
C ALA A 46 -9.48 -10.46 -4.72
N LEU A 47 -10.14 -9.65 -3.89
CA LEU A 47 -10.05 -9.74 -2.43
C LEU A 47 -11.01 -10.77 -1.82
N SER A 48 -12.05 -11.22 -2.53
CA SER A 48 -13.08 -12.12 -1.98
C SER A 48 -12.56 -13.48 -1.50
N HIS A 49 -11.36 -13.86 -1.90
CA HIS A 49 -10.70 -15.12 -1.52
C HIS A 49 -9.32 -14.90 -0.91
N CYS A 50 -9.01 -13.69 -0.46
CA CYS A 50 -7.72 -13.37 0.15
C CYS A 50 -7.73 -13.58 1.66
N ASP A 51 -6.65 -14.15 2.17
CA ASP A 51 -6.39 -14.27 3.61
C ASP A 51 -5.68 -13.02 4.15
N VAL A 52 -4.74 -12.49 3.35
CA VAL A 52 -3.86 -11.38 3.73
C VAL A 52 -3.74 -10.39 2.58
N ILE A 53 -3.67 -9.10 2.91
CA ILE A 53 -3.37 -8.03 1.96
C ILE A 53 -2.07 -7.36 2.37
N ILE A 54 -1.16 -7.15 1.40
CA ILE A 54 0.09 -6.40 1.58
C ILE A 54 0.05 -5.19 0.65
N ASN A 55 0.02 -4.00 1.23
CA ASN A 55 -0.06 -2.74 0.49
C ASN A 55 1.32 -2.08 0.41
N LEU A 56 1.98 -2.22 -0.75
CA LEU A 56 3.28 -1.63 -1.08
C LEU A 56 3.18 -0.59 -2.20
N ALA A 57 1.97 -0.21 -2.61
CA ALA A 57 1.79 0.71 -3.71
C ALA A 57 2.29 2.11 -3.37
N GLY A 58 3.05 2.69 -4.27
CA GLY A 58 3.55 4.05 -4.15
C GLY A 58 4.40 4.46 -5.34
N ALA A 59 4.18 5.65 -5.90
CA ALA A 59 5.04 6.22 -6.91
C ALA A 59 6.44 6.53 -6.32
N PRO A 60 7.53 6.42 -7.12
CA PRO A 60 8.89 6.69 -6.65
C PRO A 60 9.06 8.11 -6.14
N ILE A 61 9.71 8.31 -5.00
CA ILE A 61 9.96 9.65 -4.43
C ILE A 61 11.17 10.36 -5.04
N GLY A 62 12.02 9.65 -5.79
CA GLY A 62 13.28 10.16 -6.35
C GLY A 62 13.14 11.02 -7.62
N LYS A 63 11.93 11.47 -7.98
CA LYS A 63 11.68 12.39 -9.09
C LYS A 63 11.54 13.83 -8.61
N ARG A 64 11.61 14.81 -9.54
CA ARG A 64 11.34 16.22 -9.21
C ARG A 64 9.88 16.38 -8.76
N TRP A 65 9.67 17.03 -7.62
CA TRP A 65 8.35 17.21 -7.00
C TRP A 65 7.65 18.45 -7.55
N THR A 66 7.12 18.35 -8.75
CA THR A 66 6.16 19.32 -9.26
C THR A 66 4.81 19.17 -8.53
N PRO A 67 3.90 20.13 -8.59
CA PRO A 67 2.55 20.00 -8.03
C PRO A 67 1.83 18.72 -8.53
N GLU A 68 1.94 18.43 -9.84
CA GLU A 68 1.35 17.24 -10.46
C GLU A 68 1.97 15.95 -9.91
N TYR A 69 3.30 15.93 -9.72
CA TYR A 69 3.97 14.76 -9.20
C TYR A 69 3.71 14.54 -7.70
N LYS A 70 3.58 15.62 -6.92
CA LYS A 70 3.13 15.52 -5.53
C LYS A 70 1.73 14.91 -5.42
N LYS A 71 0.84 15.29 -6.35
CA LYS A 71 -0.48 14.66 -6.46
C LYS A 71 -0.37 13.18 -6.81
N GLU A 72 0.51 12.78 -7.72
CA GLU A 72 0.75 11.35 -8.04
C GLU A 72 1.28 10.60 -6.81
N LEU A 73 2.21 11.19 -6.05
CA LEU A 73 2.73 10.60 -4.81
C LEU A 73 1.61 10.36 -3.79
N TYR A 74 0.70 11.31 -3.65
CA TYR A 74 -0.47 11.21 -2.78
C TYR A 74 -1.45 10.15 -3.29
N ASP A 75 -1.88 10.25 -4.53
CA ASP A 75 -2.89 9.36 -5.12
C ASP A 75 -2.43 7.89 -5.12
N SER A 76 -1.16 7.65 -5.44
CA SER A 76 -0.59 6.29 -5.47
C SER A 76 -0.54 5.60 -4.09
N ARG A 77 -0.68 6.36 -3.01
CA ARG A 77 -0.70 5.85 -1.63
C ARG A 77 -2.10 5.93 -1.03
N ILE A 78 -2.61 7.13 -0.89
CA ILE A 78 -3.85 7.38 -0.14
C ILE A 78 -5.07 6.84 -0.87
N LYS A 79 -5.23 7.14 -2.18
CA LYS A 79 -6.38 6.62 -2.94
C LYS A 79 -6.33 5.11 -3.08
N VAL A 80 -5.13 4.54 -3.30
CA VAL A 80 -4.97 3.08 -3.41
C VAL A 80 -5.36 2.42 -2.09
N THR A 81 -4.90 2.93 -0.95
CA THR A 81 -5.25 2.41 0.37
C THR A 81 -6.76 2.49 0.61
N HIS A 82 -7.39 3.64 0.31
CA HIS A 82 -8.84 3.79 0.43
C HIS A 82 -9.61 2.81 -0.47
N CYS A 83 -9.15 2.57 -1.70
CA CYS A 83 -9.78 1.59 -2.59
C CYS A 83 -9.71 0.17 -1.99
N ILE A 84 -8.56 -0.21 -1.43
CA ILE A 84 -8.37 -1.51 -0.77
C ILE A 84 -9.33 -1.63 0.42
N ILE A 85 -9.39 -0.64 1.31
CA ILE A 85 -10.24 -0.65 2.50
C ILE A 85 -11.72 -0.77 2.10
N ARG A 86 -12.18 0.02 1.13
CA ARG A 86 -13.57 -0.06 0.63
C ARG A 86 -13.89 -1.44 0.04
N ALA A 87 -12.95 -2.02 -0.70
CA ALA A 87 -13.13 -3.36 -1.25
C ALA A 87 -13.16 -4.42 -0.15
N MET A 88 -12.32 -4.29 0.90
CA MET A 88 -12.37 -5.14 2.09
C MET A 88 -13.71 -5.06 2.82
N ASP A 89 -14.31 -3.86 2.88
CA ASP A 89 -15.63 -3.69 3.50
C ASP A 89 -16.76 -4.33 2.69
N ALA A 90 -16.61 -4.41 1.38
CA ALA A 90 -17.60 -4.95 0.47
C ALA A 90 -17.56 -6.48 0.32
N VAL A 91 -16.45 -7.16 0.67
CA VAL A 91 -16.36 -8.62 0.57
C VAL A 91 -17.06 -9.29 1.74
N LYS A 92 -17.73 -10.45 1.48
CA LYS A 92 -18.43 -11.23 2.51
C LYS A 92 -17.46 -11.82 3.54
N THR A 93 -16.37 -12.41 3.07
CA THR A 93 -15.31 -12.97 3.93
C THR A 93 -14.13 -12.02 3.89
N LYS A 94 -13.93 -11.31 4.99
CA LYS A 94 -12.85 -10.31 5.08
C LYS A 94 -11.47 -10.98 5.22
N PRO A 95 -10.43 -10.44 4.58
CA PRO A 95 -9.05 -10.79 4.89
C PRO A 95 -8.78 -10.62 6.38
N ARG A 96 -7.99 -11.54 6.94
CA ARG A 96 -7.66 -11.54 8.38
C ARG A 96 -6.65 -10.46 8.77
N LEU A 97 -5.84 -10.02 7.81
CA LEU A 97 -4.74 -9.10 8.05
C LEU A 97 -4.54 -8.20 6.83
N MET A 98 -4.34 -6.92 7.09
CA MET A 98 -3.78 -5.97 6.13
C MET A 98 -2.47 -5.41 6.68
N ILE A 99 -1.39 -5.53 5.91
CA ILE A 99 -0.08 -4.94 6.18
C ILE A 99 0.08 -3.78 5.20
N SER A 100 0.23 -2.56 5.69
CA SER A 100 0.52 -1.39 4.85
C SER A 100 1.93 -0.90 5.10
N ALA A 101 2.65 -0.59 4.02
CA ALA A 101 3.95 0.06 4.15
C ALA A 101 3.78 1.47 4.71
N SER A 102 4.77 1.89 5.46
CA SER A 102 4.99 3.27 5.89
C SER A 102 6.40 3.70 5.51
N ALA A 103 6.90 4.79 6.03
CA ALA A 103 8.25 5.24 5.78
C ALA A 103 8.85 5.96 7.00
N VAL A 104 10.19 5.87 7.13
CA VAL A 104 10.96 6.47 8.23
C VAL A 104 10.77 7.99 8.33
N VAL A 105 10.42 8.67 7.24
CA VAL A 105 10.12 10.12 7.23
C VAL A 105 8.85 10.51 7.99
N TYR A 106 8.09 9.55 8.51
CA TYR A 106 7.04 9.79 9.50
C TYR A 106 7.59 10.52 10.74
N TYR A 107 8.81 10.17 11.17
CA TYR A 107 9.49 10.74 12.31
C TYR A 107 10.30 12.00 11.96
N PRO A 108 10.67 12.83 12.95
CA PRO A 108 11.62 13.94 12.76
C PRO A 108 12.97 13.44 12.21
N GLU A 109 13.72 14.35 11.57
CA GLU A 109 15.02 14.02 11.00
C GLU A 109 16.09 13.71 12.08
N GLU A 110 15.94 14.26 13.28
CA GLU A 110 16.87 14.07 14.40
C GLU A 110 16.20 13.31 15.55
N GLY A 111 16.92 12.36 16.11
CA GLY A 111 16.50 11.58 17.26
C GLY A 111 16.54 10.07 17.01
N THR A 112 16.17 9.31 18.03
CA THR A 112 15.96 7.86 17.96
C THR A 112 14.49 7.58 18.28
N PHE A 113 13.84 6.84 17.42
CA PHE A 113 12.39 6.60 17.49
C PHE A 113 12.10 5.12 17.36
N ASP A 114 11.05 4.68 18.00
CA ASP A 114 10.52 3.32 17.94
C ASP A 114 9.02 3.33 17.55
N GLU A 115 8.42 2.17 17.46
CA GLU A 115 7.02 1.99 17.08
C GLU A 115 6.01 2.57 18.08
N TYR A 116 6.43 2.95 19.26
CA TYR A 116 5.60 3.57 20.29
C TYR A 116 5.69 5.11 20.29
N THR A 117 6.62 5.66 19.50
CA THR A 117 6.85 7.10 19.45
C THR A 117 5.79 7.77 18.58
N ASN A 118 5.06 8.74 19.13
CA ASN A 118 4.02 9.51 18.43
C ASN A 118 4.49 10.87 17.88
N THR A 119 5.80 11.15 17.98
CA THR A 119 6.34 12.42 17.47
C THR A 119 6.46 12.36 15.96
N ARG A 120 5.83 13.32 15.29
CA ARG A 120 5.81 13.41 13.82
C ARG A 120 6.90 14.31 13.28
N GLY A 121 7.46 13.95 12.15
CA GLY A 121 8.25 14.82 11.33
C GLY A 121 7.44 15.98 10.72
N SER A 122 8.10 16.84 9.99
CA SER A 122 7.49 17.98 9.30
C SER A 122 7.75 17.92 7.79
N GLY A 123 6.94 18.66 7.03
CA GLY A 123 7.05 18.75 5.59
C GLY A 123 6.23 17.72 4.83
N PHE A 124 6.26 17.85 3.50
CA PHE A 124 5.35 17.12 2.61
C PHE A 124 5.40 15.60 2.77
N LEU A 125 6.59 15.00 2.88
CA LEU A 125 6.70 13.55 3.01
C LEU A 125 6.21 13.02 4.36
N ALA A 126 6.46 13.75 5.45
CA ALA A 126 5.97 13.37 6.77
C ALA A 126 4.43 13.45 6.81
N GLU A 127 3.86 14.52 6.26
CA GLU A 127 2.40 14.67 6.12
C GLU A 127 1.79 13.57 5.24
N LEU A 128 2.46 13.21 4.13
CA LEU A 128 2.03 12.13 3.25
C LEU A 128 2.05 10.78 3.98
N CYS A 129 3.10 10.47 4.74
CA CYS A 129 3.19 9.25 5.52
C CYS A 129 2.09 9.17 6.58
N TYR A 130 1.87 10.27 7.29
CA TYR A 130 0.80 10.35 8.28
C TYR A 130 -0.60 10.12 7.69
N ALA A 131 -0.88 10.70 6.52
CA ALA A 131 -2.15 10.49 5.83
C ALA A 131 -2.29 9.08 5.25
N TRP A 132 -1.16 8.39 5.01
CA TRP A 132 -1.14 7.04 4.46
C TRP A 132 -1.44 5.97 5.52
N GLU A 133 -0.98 6.17 6.75
CA GLU A 133 -1.27 5.31 7.91
C GLU A 133 -2.71 5.46 8.42
#